data_301559a13882e157ae59922c6f772e2f
#
_entry.id   301559a13882e157ae59922c6f772e2f
#
_cell.length_a   1.000
_cell.length_b   1.000
_cell.length_c   1.000
_cell.angle_alpha   90.00
_cell.angle_beta   90.00
_cell.angle_gamma   90.00
#
_symmetry.space_group_name_H-M   'P 1'
#
loop_
_entity.id
_entity.type
_entity.pdbx_description
1 polymer ?
#
loop_
_entity_poly.entity_id
_entity_poly.type
_entity_poly.pdbx_seq_one_letter_code
_entity_poly.pdbx_strand_id
1 'polypeptide(L)'
;MNRRLILSAFLVLCLSTGLLAQGKLGVYAAAFYNLENLWDTEDNPDNPGDDDFTPGGKYEWTQVKYEQKLQNVAKVISQLARDYCPAGPAIIGISEVENKKVLEDLVKTEPIASLGYRIVHFESPDHRGIDVAAIYNPRLFTFV
;
A
#
# COMPACT_ATOMS: atom_id res chain seq x y z
N MET A 1 -20.41 -5.96 -59.45
CA MET A 1 -19.72 -5.33 -58.33
C MET A 1 -18.22 -5.48 -58.59
N ASN A 2 -17.48 -4.37 -58.75
CA ASN A 2 -16.10 -4.39 -59.26
C ASN A 2 -15.12 -4.96 -58.21
N ARG A 3 -14.32 -5.97 -58.57
CA ARG A 3 -13.30 -6.61 -57.71
C ARG A 3 -12.38 -5.60 -57.03
N ARG A 4 -12.11 -4.47 -57.68
CA ARG A 4 -11.29 -3.37 -57.12
C ARG A 4 -11.96 -2.65 -55.94
N LEU A 5 -13.28 -2.50 -55.94
CA LEU A 5 -14.06 -1.92 -54.85
C LEU A 5 -14.11 -2.83 -53.63
N ILE A 6 -14.20 -4.15 -53.82
CA ILE A 6 -14.18 -5.14 -52.75
C ILE A 6 -12.79 -5.17 -52.08
N LEU A 7 -11.71 -5.12 -52.87
CA LEU A 7 -10.34 -5.11 -52.33
C LEU A 7 -10.06 -3.83 -51.52
N SER A 8 -10.54 -2.68 -51.99
CA SER A 8 -10.40 -1.41 -51.28
C SER A 8 -11.19 -1.37 -49.96
N ALA A 9 -12.42 -1.92 -49.96
CA ALA A 9 -13.24 -2.02 -48.75
C ALA A 9 -12.62 -2.96 -47.69
N PHE A 10 -12.01 -4.07 -48.16
CA PHE A 10 -11.32 -4.99 -47.25
C PHE A 10 -10.05 -4.40 -46.65
N LEU A 11 -9.30 -3.63 -47.44
CA LEU A 11 -8.09 -2.93 -46.93
C LEU A 11 -8.42 -1.85 -45.90
N VAL A 12 -9.49 -1.09 -46.09
CA VAL A 12 -9.96 -0.08 -45.13
C VAL A 12 -10.48 -0.73 -43.85
N LEU A 13 -11.14 -1.89 -43.92
CA LEU A 13 -11.63 -2.62 -42.77
C LEU A 13 -10.47 -3.22 -41.96
N CYS A 14 -9.39 -3.71 -42.60
CA CYS A 14 -8.21 -4.20 -41.91
C CYS A 14 -7.39 -3.08 -41.23
N LEU A 15 -7.38 -1.88 -41.78
CA LEU A 15 -6.73 -0.71 -41.18
C LEU A 15 -7.48 -0.17 -39.96
N SER A 16 -8.82 -0.29 -39.94
CA SER A 16 -9.62 0.17 -38.80
C SER A 16 -9.58 -0.74 -37.60
N THR A 17 -9.28 -2.04 -37.76
CA THR A 17 -9.12 -2.98 -36.64
C THR A 17 -7.78 -2.85 -35.93
N GLY A 18 -6.74 -2.33 -36.58
CA GLY A 18 -5.43 -2.09 -35.98
C GLY A 18 -5.39 -0.90 -35.03
N LEU A 19 -6.35 0.03 -35.11
CA LEU A 19 -6.39 1.22 -34.24
C LEU A 19 -7.03 0.98 -32.86
N LEU A 20 -7.66 -0.16 -32.62
CA LEU A 20 -8.32 -0.47 -31.34
C LEU A 20 -7.42 -1.24 -30.37
N ALA A 21 -6.19 -1.59 -30.76
CA ALA A 21 -5.27 -2.40 -29.96
C ALA A 21 -4.22 -1.59 -29.17
N GLN A 22 -4.34 -0.26 -29.10
CA GLN A 22 -3.55 0.51 -28.13
C GLN A 22 -4.16 0.34 -26.73
N GLY A 23 -3.77 -0.73 -26.05
CA GLY A 23 -3.99 -0.86 -24.62
C GLY A 23 -3.47 0.41 -23.94
N LYS A 24 -4.28 1.07 -23.13
CA LYS A 24 -3.82 2.18 -22.31
C LYS A 24 -2.73 1.64 -21.39
N LEU A 25 -1.49 2.08 -21.58
CA LEU A 25 -0.40 1.78 -20.64
C LEU A 25 -0.77 2.43 -19.31
N GLY A 26 -0.94 1.62 -18.28
CA GLY A 26 -1.10 2.08 -16.91
C GLY A 26 0.28 2.26 -16.26
N VAL A 27 0.50 3.39 -15.59
CA VAL A 27 1.66 3.60 -14.74
C VAL A 27 1.25 3.25 -13.32
N TYR A 28 2.01 2.37 -12.68
CA TYR A 28 1.81 1.95 -11.29
C TYR A 28 3.08 2.21 -10.50
N ALA A 29 2.94 2.69 -9.27
CA ALA A 29 4.05 2.86 -8.36
C ALA A 29 4.08 1.71 -7.35
N ALA A 30 5.27 1.21 -7.07
CA ALA A 30 5.57 0.39 -5.91
C ALA A 30 6.51 1.19 -5.00
N ALA A 31 6.29 1.11 -3.68
CA ALA A 31 7.10 1.81 -2.70
C ALA A 31 7.56 0.85 -1.60
N PHE A 32 8.61 1.25 -0.88
CA PHE A 32 9.05 0.65 0.37
C PHE A 32 9.16 1.73 1.42
N TYR A 33 8.66 1.44 2.63
CA TYR A 33 8.69 2.39 3.73
C TYR A 33 8.97 1.68 5.06
N ASN A 34 10.07 2.06 5.70
CA ASN A 34 10.35 1.68 7.08
C ASN A 34 9.58 2.63 8.00
N LEU A 35 8.71 2.10 8.85
CA LEU A 35 7.87 2.90 9.75
C LEU A 35 8.59 3.31 11.04
N GLU A 36 9.85 2.91 11.22
CA GLU A 36 10.67 3.27 12.38
C GLU A 36 9.97 2.91 13.70
N ASN A 37 9.69 1.62 13.86
CA ASN A 37 9.03 1.05 15.06
C ASN A 37 7.60 1.60 15.25
N LEU A 38 6.64 1.11 14.47
CA LEU A 38 5.24 1.37 14.72
C LEU A 38 4.69 0.34 15.71
N TRP A 39 4.62 0.74 16.97
CA TRP A 39 4.07 -0.02 18.10
C TRP A 39 2.67 0.48 18.45
N ASP A 40 1.81 -0.40 18.95
CA ASP A 40 0.59 0.08 19.64
C ASP A 40 0.91 0.46 21.09
N THR A 41 -0.04 0.52 21.99
CA THR A 41 0.14 0.94 23.38
C THR A 41 -0.15 -0.19 24.37
N GLU A 42 -0.39 -1.39 23.85
CA GLU A 42 -0.71 -2.57 24.64
C GLU A 42 0.59 -3.35 24.90
N ASP A 43 0.75 -3.83 26.12
CA ASP A 43 1.86 -4.68 26.52
C ASP A 43 1.58 -6.13 26.11
N ASN A 44 2.45 -6.71 25.31
CA ASN A 44 2.38 -8.13 24.97
C ASN A 44 3.40 -8.93 25.80
N PRO A 45 2.97 -9.64 26.83
CA PRO A 45 3.89 -10.34 27.76
C PRO A 45 4.77 -11.42 27.09
N ASP A 46 4.42 -11.82 25.87
CA ASP A 46 5.22 -12.76 25.08
C ASP A 46 6.29 -12.06 24.21
N ASN A 47 6.29 -10.74 24.17
CA ASN A 47 7.20 -9.93 23.37
C ASN A 47 7.88 -8.83 24.21
N PRO A 48 9.00 -9.10 24.89
CA PRO A 48 9.67 -8.10 25.72
C PRO A 48 10.26 -6.91 24.93
N GLY A 49 10.15 -6.91 23.61
CA GLY A 49 10.59 -5.81 22.77
C GLY A 49 9.68 -4.59 22.80
N ASP A 50 8.42 -4.75 23.21
CA ASP A 50 7.42 -3.68 23.29
C ASP A 50 7.28 -3.04 24.68
N ASP A 51 7.87 -3.61 25.75
CA ASP A 51 7.82 -3.11 27.13
C ASP A 51 8.12 -1.60 27.22
N ASP A 52 9.10 -1.13 26.46
CA ASP A 52 9.50 0.27 26.41
C ASP A 52 8.48 1.17 25.69
N PHE A 53 7.59 0.58 24.88
CA PHE A 53 6.61 1.27 24.03
C PHE A 53 5.19 1.22 24.59
N THR A 54 5.06 1.15 25.89
CA THR A 54 3.79 1.25 26.63
C THR A 54 3.65 2.61 27.30
N PRO A 55 2.44 3.00 27.77
CA PRO A 55 2.26 4.25 28.51
C PRO A 55 3.08 4.35 29.80
N GLY A 56 3.42 3.21 30.41
CA GLY A 56 4.30 3.13 31.59
C GLY A 56 5.76 2.81 31.27
N GLY A 57 6.08 2.55 30.01
CA GLY A 57 7.42 2.18 29.55
C GLY A 57 8.34 3.38 29.41
N LYS A 58 9.59 3.10 29.02
CA LYS A 58 10.68 4.09 28.90
C LYS A 58 10.35 5.28 27.99
N TYR A 59 9.61 5.04 26.92
CA TYR A 59 9.25 6.07 25.95
C TYR A 59 7.93 6.75 26.27
N GLU A 60 7.25 6.35 27.35
CA GLU A 60 5.91 6.87 27.70
C GLU A 60 5.01 6.88 26.46
N TRP A 61 4.91 5.70 25.81
CA TRP A 61 4.22 5.56 24.52
C TRP A 61 2.71 5.57 24.72
N THR A 62 2.16 6.78 24.83
CA THR A 62 0.73 7.00 25.09
C THR A 62 -0.10 6.88 23.80
N GLN A 63 -1.41 6.67 23.96
CA GLN A 63 -2.39 6.66 22.86
C GLN A 63 -2.26 7.92 21.97
N VAL A 64 -2.01 9.08 22.56
CA VAL A 64 -1.82 10.33 21.81
C VAL A 64 -0.56 10.26 20.90
N LYS A 65 0.55 9.71 21.39
CA LYS A 65 1.76 9.53 20.61
C LYS A 65 1.54 8.52 19.48
N TYR A 66 0.85 7.42 19.75
CA TYR A 66 0.50 6.41 18.78
C TYR A 66 -0.35 6.99 17.64
N GLU A 67 -1.45 7.68 17.97
CA GLU A 67 -2.32 8.32 16.99
C GLU A 67 -1.57 9.38 16.16
N GLN A 68 -0.70 10.16 16.78
CA GLN A 68 0.13 11.13 16.08
C GLN A 68 1.11 10.44 15.11
N LYS A 69 1.68 9.30 15.50
CA LYS A 69 2.54 8.49 14.62
C LYS A 69 1.75 7.98 13.43
N LEU A 70 0.56 7.42 13.64
CA LEU A 70 -0.34 6.97 12.56
C LEU A 70 -0.66 8.12 11.58
N GLN A 71 -1.00 9.29 12.08
CA GLN A 71 -1.28 10.47 11.27
C GLN A 71 -0.07 10.90 10.43
N ASN A 72 1.12 10.91 11.02
CA ASN A 72 2.35 11.28 10.32
C ASN A 72 2.67 10.27 9.20
N VAL A 73 2.59 8.98 9.49
CA VAL A 73 2.81 7.90 8.51
C VAL A 73 1.78 7.96 7.39
N ALA A 74 0.49 8.09 7.72
CA ALA A 74 -0.57 8.21 6.73
C ALA A 74 -0.38 9.43 5.82
N LYS A 75 0.05 10.55 6.39
CA LYS A 75 0.39 11.76 5.62
C LYS A 75 1.53 11.51 4.63
N VAL A 76 2.61 10.84 5.05
CA VAL A 76 3.72 10.50 4.15
C VAL A 76 3.24 9.58 3.04
N ILE A 77 2.53 8.48 3.39
CA ILE A 77 2.00 7.53 2.40
C ILE A 77 1.10 8.23 1.38
N SER A 78 0.27 9.18 1.83
CA SER A 78 -0.63 9.92 0.95
C SER A 78 0.09 10.77 -0.10
N GLN A 79 1.37 11.07 0.11
CA GLN A 79 2.18 11.89 -0.77
C GLN A 79 3.12 11.07 -1.66
N LEU A 80 3.33 9.78 -1.34
CA LEU A 80 4.23 8.91 -2.10
C LEU A 80 3.79 8.79 -3.56
N ALA A 81 4.74 9.00 -4.47
CA ALA A 81 4.60 8.84 -5.92
C ALA A 81 3.48 9.67 -6.59
N ARG A 82 2.89 10.66 -5.92
CA ARG A 82 1.76 11.45 -6.44
C ARG A 82 2.05 12.19 -7.72
N ASP A 83 3.29 12.61 -7.93
CA ASP A 83 3.72 13.32 -9.15
C ASP A 83 3.63 12.42 -10.40
N TYR A 84 3.76 11.10 -10.22
CA TYR A 84 3.75 10.11 -11.30
C TYR A 84 2.49 9.24 -11.31
N CYS A 85 1.94 8.99 -10.14
CA CYS A 85 0.76 8.18 -9.90
C CYS A 85 -0.23 8.93 -8.99
N PRO A 86 -1.17 9.72 -9.53
CA PRO A 86 -2.12 10.49 -8.73
C PRO A 86 -2.97 9.64 -7.76
N ALA A 87 -3.16 8.35 -8.09
CA ALA A 87 -3.85 7.39 -7.21
C ALA A 87 -2.99 6.92 -6.02
N GLY A 88 -1.70 7.29 -5.98
CA GLY A 88 -0.73 6.79 -5.01
C GLY A 88 -0.14 5.43 -5.38
N PRO A 89 0.74 4.87 -4.53
CA PRO A 89 1.35 3.57 -4.78
C PRO A 89 0.31 2.46 -4.87
N ALA A 90 0.52 1.54 -5.82
CA ALA A 90 -0.32 0.36 -5.96
C ALA A 90 -0.04 -0.71 -4.90
N ILE A 91 1.22 -0.75 -4.43
CA ILE A 91 1.70 -1.60 -3.34
C ILE A 91 2.81 -0.88 -2.58
N ILE A 92 2.83 -1.05 -1.25
CA ILE A 92 3.86 -0.53 -0.36
C ILE A 92 4.35 -1.67 0.52
N GLY A 93 5.62 -2.06 0.39
CA GLY A 93 6.31 -2.89 1.36
C GLY A 93 6.59 -2.08 2.61
N ILE A 94 6.36 -2.67 3.76
CA ILE A 94 6.46 -2.02 5.07
C ILE A 94 7.36 -2.85 5.96
N SER A 95 8.18 -2.20 6.75
CA SER A 95 9.00 -2.83 7.79
C SER A 95 8.89 -2.08 9.10
N GLU A 96 9.29 -2.76 10.18
CA GLU A 96 9.26 -2.27 11.55
C GLU A 96 7.85 -1.92 12.04
N VAL A 97 6.96 -2.87 11.88
CA VAL A 97 5.62 -2.87 12.49
C VAL A 97 5.57 -3.95 13.56
N GLU A 98 4.89 -3.70 14.63
CA GLU A 98 4.75 -4.66 15.72
C GLU A 98 3.85 -5.83 15.34
N ASN A 99 2.66 -5.53 14.80
CA ASN A 99 1.64 -6.52 14.57
C ASN A 99 0.67 -6.08 13.45
N LYS A 100 -0.27 -6.96 13.12
CA LYS A 100 -1.31 -6.66 12.11
C LYS A 100 -2.25 -5.54 12.54
N LYS A 101 -2.52 -5.40 13.86
CA LYS A 101 -3.45 -4.39 14.39
C LYS A 101 -3.00 -2.97 14.07
N VAL A 102 -1.71 -2.66 14.26
CA VAL A 102 -1.19 -1.33 13.94
C VAL A 102 -1.35 -0.97 12.46
N LEU A 103 -1.28 -1.97 11.57
CA LEU A 103 -1.53 -1.77 10.15
C LEU A 103 -3.02 -1.57 9.84
N GLU A 104 -3.91 -2.26 10.55
CA GLU A 104 -5.37 -2.07 10.43
C GLU A 104 -5.78 -0.67 10.88
N ASP A 105 -5.13 -0.14 11.91
CA ASP A 105 -5.34 1.23 12.36
C ASP A 105 -4.77 2.23 11.35
N LEU A 106 -3.57 1.96 10.83
CA LEU A 106 -2.93 2.82 9.82
C LEU A 106 -3.78 2.96 8.55
N VAL A 107 -4.27 1.86 7.97
CA VAL A 107 -5.03 1.94 6.71
C VAL A 107 -6.40 2.61 6.87
N LYS A 108 -6.90 2.74 8.10
CA LYS A 108 -8.12 3.48 8.44
C LYS A 108 -7.87 4.95 8.76
N THR A 109 -6.60 5.36 8.87
CA THR A 109 -6.21 6.72 9.24
C THR A 109 -6.28 7.65 8.01
N GLU A 110 -6.91 8.83 8.18
CA GLU A 110 -6.85 9.85 7.14
C GLU A 110 -5.41 10.41 7.01
N PRO A 111 -4.94 10.75 5.79
CA PRO A 111 -5.72 10.86 4.55
C PRO A 111 -5.70 9.61 3.65
N ILE A 112 -5.26 8.43 4.13
CA ILE A 112 -5.17 7.22 3.29
C ILE A 112 -6.37 6.27 3.41
N ALA A 113 -7.25 6.46 4.37
CA ALA A 113 -8.43 5.62 4.59
C ALA A 113 -9.27 5.41 3.31
N SER A 114 -9.46 6.47 2.54
CA SER A 114 -10.24 6.43 1.28
C SER A 114 -9.57 5.64 0.15
N LEU A 115 -8.27 5.31 0.26
CA LEU A 115 -7.56 4.51 -0.73
C LEU A 115 -7.92 3.02 -0.63
N GLY A 116 -8.44 2.56 0.51
CA GLY A 116 -8.96 1.22 0.72
C GLY A 116 -7.89 0.14 0.62
N TYR A 117 -6.67 0.41 1.05
CA TYR A 117 -5.59 -0.57 1.07
C TYR A 117 -5.98 -1.83 1.86
N ARG A 118 -5.57 -2.99 1.36
CA ARG A 118 -5.58 -4.27 2.07
C ARG A 118 -4.19 -4.61 2.58
N ILE A 119 -4.13 -5.46 3.60
CA ILE A 119 -2.93 -5.78 4.34
C ILE A 119 -2.53 -7.23 4.06
N VAL A 120 -1.23 -7.45 3.87
CA VAL A 120 -0.54 -8.74 4.00
C VAL A 120 0.51 -8.56 5.08
N HIS A 121 0.47 -9.39 6.11
CA HIS A 121 1.35 -9.32 7.26
C HIS A 121 1.90 -10.71 7.58
N PHE A 122 3.15 -10.78 7.97
CA PHE A 122 3.83 -11.99 8.38
C PHE A 122 4.64 -11.73 9.65
N GLU A 123 4.43 -12.57 10.64
CA GLU A 123 5.26 -12.61 11.85
C GLU A 123 6.69 -12.92 11.46
N SER A 124 7.64 -12.16 11.98
CA SER A 124 9.06 -12.36 11.76
C SER A 124 9.71 -13.01 12.98
N PRO A 125 10.85 -13.67 12.81
CA PRO A 125 11.62 -14.21 13.94
C PRO A 125 12.48 -13.15 14.63
N ASP A 126 12.27 -11.86 14.40
CA ASP A 126 13.03 -10.79 15.01
C ASP A 126 12.73 -10.73 16.52
N HIS A 127 13.77 -10.84 17.34
CA HIS A 127 13.65 -10.86 18.80
C HIS A 127 13.14 -9.53 19.41
N ARG A 128 13.08 -8.46 18.61
CA ARG A 128 12.47 -7.20 19.02
C ARG A 128 10.94 -7.22 18.84
N GLY A 129 10.38 -8.28 18.23
CA GLY A 129 8.95 -8.37 17.94
C GLY A 129 8.47 -7.37 16.88
N ILE A 130 9.33 -7.08 15.90
CA ILE A 130 8.96 -6.25 14.75
C ILE A 130 8.89 -7.07 13.49
N ASP A 131 7.92 -6.75 12.64
CA ASP A 131 7.53 -7.52 11.49
C ASP A 131 7.71 -6.78 10.16
N VAL A 132 7.43 -7.53 9.10
CA VAL A 132 7.33 -7.02 7.73
C VAL A 132 5.92 -7.23 7.20
N ALA A 133 5.49 -6.30 6.35
CA ALA A 133 4.16 -6.33 5.79
C ALA A 133 4.13 -5.73 4.37
N ALA A 134 2.97 -5.81 3.75
CA ALA A 134 2.65 -5.01 2.59
C ALA A 134 1.21 -4.49 2.71
N ILE A 135 0.99 -3.26 2.26
CA ILE A 135 -0.35 -2.76 1.98
C ILE A 135 -0.51 -2.58 0.48
N TYR A 136 -1.66 -2.96 -0.08
CA TYR A 136 -1.85 -2.96 -1.53
C TYR A 136 -3.26 -2.51 -1.92
N ASN A 137 -3.38 -1.95 -3.11
CA ASN A 137 -4.66 -1.57 -3.68
C ASN A 137 -5.39 -2.82 -4.23
N PRO A 138 -6.53 -3.23 -3.63
CA PRO A 138 -7.24 -4.45 -4.02
C PRO A 138 -7.93 -4.36 -5.39
N ARG A 139 -7.98 -3.19 -6.01
CA ARG A 139 -8.48 -3.02 -7.38
C ARG A 139 -7.43 -3.41 -8.42
N LEU A 140 -6.15 -3.51 -8.02
CA LEU A 140 -5.01 -3.79 -8.89
C LEU A 140 -4.37 -5.15 -8.60
N PHE A 141 -4.47 -5.63 -7.37
CA PHE A 141 -3.83 -6.86 -6.92
C PHE A 141 -4.81 -7.75 -6.16
N THR A 142 -4.59 -9.05 -6.27
CA THR A 142 -5.22 -10.07 -5.45
C THR A 142 -4.11 -10.87 -4.77
N PHE A 143 -4.19 -11.02 -3.46
CA PHE A 143 -3.31 -11.92 -2.72
C PHE A 143 -3.72 -13.37 -2.99
N VAL A 144 -2.75 -14.22 -3.34
CA VAL A 144 -2.93 -15.65 -3.68
C VAL A 144 -2.06 -16.51 -2.77
#